data_fd51a174ba99a2b0f6feb4c81b903331
#
_entry.id   fd51a174ba99a2b0f6feb4c81b903331
#
_cell.length_a   1.000
_cell.length_b   1.000
_cell.length_c   1.000
_cell.angle_alpha   90.00
_cell.angle_beta   90.00
_cell.angle_gamma   90.00
#
_symmetry.space_group_name_H-M   'P 1'
#
loop_
_entity.id
_entity.type
_entity.pdbx_description
1 polymer ?
#
loop_
_entity_poly.entity_id
_entity_poly.type
_entity_poly.pdbx_seq_one_letter_code
_entity_poly.pdbx_strand_id
1 'polypeptide(L)'
;MTAGAPLCPTRRDCLVRAVQAAVTLAAVSTPGLAVNAQTHSQAPKEIAWPALTLLDGTRLEPASWSEQPAVVVFWATYCAFCKRHNAHLDKLFRSPAAASLRILGVALDTDAQAVRRYMETNDYRFPVALEGGLLRAKLTSRRIIPTTCLIDRQGRLLQAIPGEMAEDDVLALARLARPEKARAS
;
A
#
# COMPACT_ATOMS: atom_id res chain seq x y z
N MET A 1 81.79 -25.96 13.43
CA MET A 1 81.71 -26.07 11.96
C MET A 1 80.41 -25.37 11.55
N THR A 2 80.57 -24.10 11.12
CA THR A 2 79.48 -23.17 10.83
C THR A 2 79.11 -23.28 9.37
N ALA A 3 77.87 -23.70 9.08
CA ALA A 3 77.33 -23.70 7.74
C ALA A 3 76.76 -22.30 7.43
N GLY A 4 77.42 -21.57 6.51
CA GLY A 4 77.00 -20.24 6.09
C GLY A 4 75.77 -20.25 5.22
N ALA A 5 74.89 -19.34 5.50
CA ALA A 5 73.72 -19.06 4.64
C ALA A 5 74.14 -18.37 3.31
N PRO A 6 73.57 -18.69 2.16
CA PRO A 6 73.86 -18.06 0.90
C PRO A 6 73.32 -16.62 0.88
N LEU A 7 74.16 -15.66 0.60
CA LEU A 7 73.80 -14.24 0.40
C LEU A 7 73.03 -14.07 -0.93
N CYS A 8 71.90 -13.39 -0.90
CA CYS A 8 71.10 -13.06 -2.05
C CYS A 8 71.73 -11.85 -2.78
N PRO A 9 72.16 -11.96 -4.06
CA PRO A 9 72.97 -10.95 -4.69
C PRO A 9 72.22 -9.68 -5.17
N THR A 10 70.90 -9.68 -5.29
CA THR A 10 70.14 -8.47 -5.55
C THR A 10 68.70 -8.54 -4.99
N ARG A 11 68.13 -7.36 -4.67
CA ARG A 11 66.74 -7.23 -4.20
C ARG A 11 65.65 -7.76 -5.20
N ARG A 12 66.00 -7.86 -6.51
CA ARG A 12 65.11 -8.37 -7.55
C ARG A 12 64.98 -9.92 -7.56
N ASP A 13 66.00 -10.63 -7.16
CA ASP A 13 65.98 -12.09 -7.17
C ASP A 13 65.20 -12.70 -6.04
N CYS A 14 65.01 -11.99 -4.92
CA CYS A 14 64.20 -12.43 -3.83
C CYS A 14 62.67 -12.36 -4.12
N LEU A 15 62.26 -11.43 -5.00
CA LEU A 15 60.83 -11.26 -5.33
C LEU A 15 60.33 -12.29 -6.34
N VAL A 16 61.15 -12.86 -7.19
CA VAL A 16 60.73 -13.81 -8.22
C VAL A 16 60.59 -15.25 -7.69
N ARG A 17 61.29 -15.58 -6.60
CA ARG A 17 61.17 -16.95 -5.98
C ARG A 17 60.06 -17.11 -4.97
N ALA A 18 59.39 -16.03 -4.51
CA ALA A 18 58.28 -16.09 -3.60
C ALA A 18 56.92 -16.35 -4.26
N VAL A 19 56.81 -16.34 -5.58
CA VAL A 19 55.55 -16.41 -6.32
C VAL A 19 55.19 -17.84 -6.81
N GLN A 20 56.06 -18.86 -6.56
CA GLN A 20 55.79 -20.23 -6.99
C GLN A 20 55.42 -21.20 -5.88
N ALA A 21 54.95 -20.74 -4.73
CA ALA A 21 54.39 -21.62 -3.70
C ALA A 21 52.86 -21.60 -3.77
N ALA A 22 52.34 -22.63 -4.41
CA ALA A 22 51.03 -23.24 -4.19
C ALA A 22 49.82 -22.28 -4.06
N VAL A 23 49.27 -21.87 -5.19
CA VAL A 23 47.82 -21.51 -5.25
C VAL A 23 47.04 -22.83 -5.42
N THR A 24 46.79 -23.55 -4.34
CA THR A 24 45.66 -24.49 -4.28
C THR A 24 44.41 -23.65 -4.15
N LEU A 25 43.68 -23.44 -5.25
CA LEU A 25 42.34 -22.93 -5.23
C LEU A 25 41.43 -23.92 -4.50
N ALA A 26 41.25 -23.71 -3.20
CA ALA A 26 40.07 -24.22 -2.53
C ALA A 26 38.89 -23.39 -3.05
N ALA A 27 38.10 -24.01 -3.96
CA ALA A 27 36.79 -23.48 -4.33
C ALA A 27 35.91 -23.49 -3.08
N VAL A 28 35.89 -22.36 -2.35
CA VAL A 28 34.88 -22.09 -1.33
C VAL A 28 33.60 -21.80 -2.07
N SER A 29 32.80 -22.86 -2.27
CA SER A 29 31.38 -22.68 -2.67
C SER A 29 30.66 -21.96 -1.52
N THR A 30 30.59 -20.66 -1.61
CA THR A 30 29.66 -19.90 -0.76
C THR A 30 28.26 -20.30 -1.17
N PRO A 31 27.43 -20.90 -0.29
CA PRO A 31 26.02 -21.04 -0.58
C PRO A 31 25.48 -19.63 -0.77
N GLY A 32 25.15 -19.29 -2.01
CA GLY A 32 24.45 -18.05 -2.33
C GLY A 32 23.21 -17.99 -1.46
N LEU A 33 23.20 -17.05 -0.51
CA LEU A 33 21.97 -16.65 0.14
C LEU A 33 21.09 -16.07 -0.98
N ALA A 34 20.28 -16.94 -1.58
CA ALA A 34 19.17 -16.52 -2.42
C ALA A 34 18.27 -15.68 -1.49
N VAL A 35 18.42 -14.36 -1.57
CA VAL A 35 17.46 -13.41 -1.01
C VAL A 35 16.18 -13.67 -1.78
N ASN A 36 15.34 -14.54 -1.23
CA ASN A 36 14.03 -14.82 -1.73
C ASN A 36 13.22 -13.53 -1.50
N ALA A 37 13.27 -12.60 -2.44
CA ALA A 37 12.39 -11.46 -2.52
C ALA A 37 10.99 -12.03 -2.79
N GLN A 38 10.35 -12.52 -1.74
CA GLN A 38 8.94 -12.86 -1.75
C GLN A 38 8.20 -11.53 -1.87
N THR A 39 8.00 -11.09 -3.10
CA THR A 39 6.93 -10.18 -3.45
C THR A 39 5.65 -10.87 -2.97
N HIS A 40 5.14 -10.46 -1.81
CA HIS A 40 3.84 -10.89 -1.30
C HIS A 40 2.76 -10.27 -2.19
N SER A 41 2.69 -10.73 -3.43
CA SER A 41 1.51 -10.56 -4.27
C SER A 41 0.43 -11.47 -3.69
N GLN A 42 -0.17 -11.04 -2.59
CA GLN A 42 -1.37 -11.72 -2.09
C GLN A 42 -2.43 -11.59 -3.16
N ALA A 43 -2.98 -12.73 -3.59
CA ALA A 43 -4.13 -12.73 -4.50
C ALA A 43 -5.23 -11.82 -3.93
N PRO A 44 -5.96 -11.06 -4.80
CA PRO A 44 -7.01 -10.17 -4.35
C PRO A 44 -8.01 -10.91 -3.47
N LYS A 45 -8.26 -10.38 -2.26
CA LYS A 45 -9.16 -11.00 -1.29
C LYS A 45 -10.60 -10.78 -1.71
N GLU A 46 -11.34 -11.84 -1.90
CA GLU A 46 -12.78 -11.78 -2.12
C GLU A 46 -13.49 -11.27 -0.85
N ILE A 47 -14.42 -10.33 -1.01
CA ILE A 47 -15.14 -9.67 0.08
C ILE A 47 -16.62 -9.99 -0.03
N ALA A 48 -17.19 -10.53 1.05
CA ALA A 48 -18.64 -10.63 1.21
C ALA A 48 -19.17 -9.22 1.60
N TRP A 49 -19.57 -8.46 0.59
CA TRP A 49 -20.03 -7.08 0.76
C TRP A 49 -21.37 -7.01 1.49
N PRO A 50 -21.52 -6.19 2.52
CA PRO A 50 -22.82 -5.91 3.12
C PRO A 50 -23.59 -4.88 2.28
N ALA A 51 -24.91 -4.85 2.43
CA ALA A 51 -25.67 -3.65 2.07
C ALA A 51 -25.33 -2.52 3.04
N LEU A 52 -25.13 -1.30 2.52
CA LEU A 52 -24.83 -0.11 3.30
C LEU A 52 -25.88 0.97 3.06
N THR A 53 -26.20 1.73 4.10
CA THR A 53 -27.01 2.94 3.96
C THR A 53 -26.13 4.17 4.16
N LEU A 54 -26.14 5.06 3.19
CA LEU A 54 -25.39 6.32 3.22
C LEU A 54 -26.10 7.33 4.12
N LEU A 55 -25.40 8.40 4.51
CA LEU A 55 -25.96 9.49 5.31
C LEU A 55 -27.13 10.23 4.63
N ASP A 56 -27.19 10.23 3.30
CA ASP A 56 -28.28 10.80 2.50
C ASP A 56 -29.49 9.86 2.35
N GLY A 57 -29.42 8.64 2.91
CA GLY A 57 -30.45 7.62 2.82
C GLY A 57 -30.30 6.66 1.63
N THR A 58 -29.36 6.94 0.70
CA THR A 58 -29.09 6.05 -0.45
C THR A 58 -28.63 4.68 0.06
N ARG A 59 -29.17 3.61 -0.55
CA ARG A 59 -28.78 2.23 -0.24
C ARG A 59 -27.82 1.68 -1.29
N LEU A 60 -26.67 1.20 -0.83
CA LEU A 60 -25.70 0.47 -1.66
C LEU A 60 -25.90 -1.04 -1.45
N GLU A 61 -26.37 -1.72 -2.48
CA GLU A 61 -26.56 -3.18 -2.44
C GLU A 61 -25.23 -3.92 -2.69
N PRO A 62 -25.08 -5.16 -2.18
CA PRO A 62 -23.87 -5.95 -2.35
C PRO A 62 -23.42 -6.12 -3.78
N ALA A 63 -24.37 -6.33 -4.72
CA ALA A 63 -24.08 -6.51 -6.14
C ALA A 63 -23.42 -5.28 -6.78
N SER A 64 -23.70 -4.07 -6.30
CA SER A 64 -23.14 -2.84 -6.87
C SER A 64 -21.63 -2.71 -6.69
N TRP A 65 -21.02 -3.48 -5.78
CA TRP A 65 -19.57 -3.45 -5.53
C TRP A 65 -18.73 -4.10 -6.63
N SER A 66 -19.32 -4.88 -7.51
CA SER A 66 -18.66 -5.50 -8.67
C SER A 66 -18.89 -4.75 -9.99
N GLU A 67 -19.47 -3.54 -9.97
CA GLU A 67 -19.75 -2.77 -11.19
C GLU A 67 -18.61 -1.83 -11.56
N GLN A 68 -17.91 -1.27 -10.56
CA GLN A 68 -16.82 -0.32 -10.75
C GLN A 68 -15.80 -0.43 -9.61
N PRO A 69 -14.53 -0.05 -9.86
CA PRO A 69 -13.53 -0.02 -8.78
C PRO A 69 -13.92 0.99 -7.71
N ALA A 70 -13.46 0.75 -6.48
CA ALA A 70 -13.79 1.63 -5.37
C ALA A 70 -12.58 1.98 -4.50
N VAL A 71 -12.66 3.16 -3.88
CA VAL A 71 -11.80 3.59 -2.78
C VAL A 71 -12.70 3.75 -1.55
N VAL A 72 -12.44 2.95 -0.52
CA VAL A 72 -13.18 2.99 0.75
C VAL A 72 -12.23 3.50 1.83
N VAL A 73 -12.61 4.57 2.53
CA VAL A 73 -11.78 5.19 3.57
C VAL A 73 -12.47 5.12 4.92
N PHE A 74 -11.86 4.43 5.88
CA PHE A 74 -12.30 4.43 7.28
C PHE A 74 -11.72 5.63 8.02
N TRP A 75 -12.56 6.40 8.68
CA TRP A 75 -12.20 7.65 9.35
C TRP A 75 -13.13 7.97 10.53
N ALA A 76 -12.82 9.04 11.27
CA ALA A 76 -13.68 9.55 12.33
C ALA A 76 -13.57 11.08 12.44
N THR A 77 -14.61 11.74 12.95
CA THR A 77 -14.67 13.21 13.09
C THR A 77 -13.63 13.76 14.06
N TYR A 78 -13.25 12.99 15.08
CA TYR A 78 -12.28 13.37 16.11
C TYR A 78 -10.82 13.13 15.71
N CYS A 79 -10.56 12.59 14.51
CA CYS A 79 -9.23 12.23 14.05
C CYS A 79 -8.60 13.34 13.23
N ALA A 80 -7.56 14.00 13.74
CA ALA A 80 -6.89 15.11 13.05
C ALA A 80 -6.21 14.69 11.72
N PHE A 81 -5.61 13.50 11.65
CA PHE A 81 -5.04 12.95 10.42
C PHE A 81 -6.14 12.67 9.37
N CYS A 82 -7.31 12.22 9.84
CA CYS A 82 -8.45 11.97 8.96
C CYS A 82 -8.96 13.27 8.33
N LYS A 83 -8.91 14.41 9.05
CA LYS A 83 -9.34 15.70 8.51
C LYS A 83 -8.54 16.09 7.26
N ARG A 84 -7.21 15.98 7.30
CA ARG A 84 -6.35 16.28 6.14
C ARG A 84 -6.58 15.28 5.02
N HIS A 85 -6.62 13.99 5.36
CA HIS A 85 -6.87 12.93 4.39
C HIS A 85 -8.23 13.08 3.68
N ASN A 86 -9.28 13.44 4.41
CA ASN A 86 -10.62 13.66 3.85
C ASN A 86 -10.66 14.87 2.90
N ALA A 87 -9.84 15.92 3.14
CA ALA A 87 -9.69 17.02 2.18
C ALA A 87 -9.12 16.53 0.84
N HIS A 88 -8.11 15.66 0.87
CA HIS A 88 -7.55 15.05 -0.35
C HIS A 88 -8.55 14.10 -1.02
N LEU A 89 -9.30 13.33 -0.22
CA LEU A 89 -10.35 12.44 -0.72
C LEU A 89 -11.47 13.22 -1.44
N ASP A 90 -11.88 14.37 -0.89
CA ASP A 90 -12.89 15.22 -1.51
C ASP A 90 -12.40 15.83 -2.83
N LYS A 91 -11.12 16.23 -2.90
CA LYS A 91 -10.50 16.66 -4.16
C LYS A 91 -10.52 15.54 -5.21
N LEU A 92 -10.19 14.31 -4.82
CA LEU A 92 -10.29 13.15 -5.70
C LEU A 92 -11.73 12.93 -6.17
N PHE A 93 -12.70 12.98 -5.25
CA PHE A 93 -14.13 12.81 -5.57
C PHE A 93 -14.63 13.82 -6.60
N ARG A 94 -14.21 15.09 -6.48
CA ARG A 94 -14.58 16.16 -7.42
C ARG A 94 -13.81 16.11 -8.73
N SER A 95 -12.78 15.28 -8.83
CA SER A 95 -11.94 15.18 -10.02
C SER A 95 -12.65 14.43 -11.16
N PRO A 96 -12.68 15.00 -12.39
CA PRO A 96 -13.19 14.27 -13.56
C PRO A 96 -12.48 12.93 -13.81
N ALA A 97 -11.21 12.81 -13.43
CA ALA A 97 -10.44 11.58 -13.58
C ALA A 97 -10.97 10.43 -12.71
N ALA A 98 -11.76 10.73 -11.69
CA ALA A 98 -12.38 9.75 -10.79
C ALA A 98 -13.85 9.44 -11.15
N ALA A 99 -14.38 9.92 -12.28
CA ALA A 99 -15.79 9.77 -12.65
C ALA A 99 -16.29 8.31 -12.71
N SER A 100 -15.40 7.35 -13.01
CA SER A 100 -15.70 5.91 -13.03
C SER A 100 -15.16 5.18 -11.80
N LEU A 101 -14.87 5.90 -10.73
CA LEU A 101 -14.37 5.37 -9.46
C LEU A 101 -15.41 5.61 -8.37
N ARG A 102 -15.82 4.55 -7.69
CA ARG A 102 -16.62 4.71 -6.47
C ARG A 102 -15.74 5.20 -5.33
N ILE A 103 -16.15 6.28 -4.67
CA ILE A 103 -15.48 6.78 -3.48
C ILE A 103 -16.49 6.71 -2.33
N LEU A 104 -16.08 6.13 -1.21
CA LEU A 104 -16.92 5.98 -0.03
C LEU A 104 -16.09 6.26 1.23
N GLY A 105 -16.53 7.22 2.02
CA GLY A 105 -16.11 7.37 3.40
C GLY A 105 -16.93 6.47 4.32
N VAL A 106 -16.28 5.81 5.26
CA VAL A 106 -16.96 5.03 6.30
C VAL A 106 -16.59 5.63 7.65
N ALA A 107 -17.51 6.38 8.22
CA ALA A 107 -17.31 7.01 9.52
C ALA A 107 -17.49 5.98 10.65
N LEU A 108 -16.54 5.97 11.59
CA LEU A 108 -16.56 5.11 12.78
C LEU A 108 -17.29 5.76 13.96
N ASP A 109 -17.80 6.96 13.77
CA ASP A 109 -18.63 7.66 14.72
C ASP A 109 -19.99 6.98 14.86
N THR A 110 -20.60 7.06 16.02
CA THR A 110 -21.95 6.53 16.29
C THR A 110 -23.05 7.55 16.07
N ASP A 111 -22.69 8.86 16.06
CA ASP A 111 -23.64 9.95 15.87
C ASP A 111 -23.65 10.46 14.42
N ALA A 112 -24.68 10.08 13.67
CA ALA A 112 -24.90 10.52 12.30
C ALA A 112 -25.00 12.05 12.15
N GLN A 113 -25.55 12.74 13.15
CA GLN A 113 -25.68 14.19 13.14
C GLN A 113 -24.31 14.88 13.27
N ALA A 114 -23.44 14.33 14.12
CA ALA A 114 -22.07 14.86 14.25
C ALA A 114 -21.30 14.70 12.93
N VAL A 115 -21.45 13.55 12.26
CA VAL A 115 -20.82 13.31 10.95
C VAL A 115 -21.38 14.26 9.88
N ARG A 116 -22.69 14.48 9.81
CA ARG A 116 -23.29 15.45 8.87
C ARG A 116 -22.74 16.85 9.09
N ARG A 117 -22.76 17.36 10.34
CA ARG A 117 -22.19 18.67 10.67
C ARG A 117 -20.73 18.78 10.28
N TYR A 118 -19.93 17.71 10.48
CA TYR A 118 -18.52 17.70 10.10
C TYR A 118 -18.36 17.79 8.57
N MET A 119 -19.13 17.03 7.80
CA MET A 119 -19.11 17.09 6.34
C MET A 119 -19.48 18.49 5.82
N GLU A 120 -20.54 19.09 6.36
CA GLU A 120 -21.01 20.45 6.02
C GLU A 120 -19.96 21.52 6.38
N THR A 121 -19.41 21.48 7.60
CA THR A 121 -18.42 22.45 8.08
C THR A 121 -17.14 22.47 7.23
N ASN A 122 -16.74 21.31 6.69
CA ASN A 122 -15.54 21.18 5.86
C ASN A 122 -15.84 21.22 4.35
N ASP A 123 -17.11 21.39 3.94
CA ASP A 123 -17.59 21.33 2.54
C ASP A 123 -17.20 20.04 1.82
N TYR A 124 -17.21 18.89 2.51
CA TYR A 124 -16.94 17.60 1.89
C TYR A 124 -18.20 17.03 1.23
N ARG A 125 -18.05 16.49 0.01
CA ARG A 125 -19.15 16.01 -0.83
C ARG A 125 -19.09 14.51 -1.13
N PHE A 126 -18.01 13.83 -0.82
CA PHE A 126 -17.93 12.39 -1.03
C PHE A 126 -18.98 11.65 -0.19
N PRO A 127 -19.57 10.55 -0.72
CA PRO A 127 -20.57 9.76 0.01
C PRO A 127 -20.00 9.17 1.30
N VAL A 128 -20.82 9.15 2.35
CA VAL A 128 -20.44 8.60 3.65
C VAL A 128 -21.49 7.63 4.17
N ALA A 129 -21.04 6.48 4.65
CA ALA A 129 -21.83 5.56 5.45
C ALA A 129 -21.36 5.57 6.91
N LEU A 130 -22.30 5.31 7.84
CA LEU A 130 -21.98 4.90 9.20
C LEU A 130 -21.96 3.37 9.22
N GLU A 131 -20.90 2.80 9.79
CA GLU A 131 -20.79 1.37 9.82
C GLU A 131 -20.21 0.89 11.15
N GLY A 132 -20.94 -0.01 11.81
CA GLY A 132 -20.63 -0.51 13.15
C GLY A 132 -19.41 -1.43 13.25
N GLY A 133 -18.47 -1.37 12.29
CA GLY A 133 -17.22 -2.14 12.33
C GLY A 133 -17.23 -3.44 11.51
N LEU A 134 -18.37 -3.88 10.98
CA LEU A 134 -18.47 -5.12 10.21
C LEU A 134 -17.70 -5.04 8.87
N LEU A 135 -17.87 -3.94 8.11
CA LEU A 135 -17.14 -3.74 6.85
C LEU A 135 -15.66 -3.56 7.11
N ARG A 136 -15.31 -2.81 8.17
CA ARG A 136 -13.90 -2.64 8.55
C ARG A 136 -13.23 -3.97 8.84
N ALA A 137 -13.86 -4.85 9.62
CA ALA A 137 -13.31 -6.17 9.95
C ALA A 137 -13.09 -7.05 8.70
N LYS A 138 -13.91 -6.88 7.66
CA LYS A 138 -13.75 -7.59 6.38
C LYS A 138 -12.58 -7.06 5.54
N LEU A 139 -12.36 -5.75 5.54
CA LEU A 139 -11.38 -5.07 4.69
C LEU A 139 -10.00 -4.94 5.35
N THR A 140 -9.92 -4.78 6.68
CA THR A 140 -8.65 -4.62 7.38
C THR A 140 -8.70 -5.15 8.81
N SER A 141 -7.63 -5.81 9.23
CA SER A 141 -7.44 -6.17 10.64
C SER A 141 -6.84 -5.01 11.47
N ARG A 142 -6.37 -3.95 10.81
CA ARG A 142 -5.72 -2.82 11.49
C ARG A 142 -6.74 -1.85 12.06
N ARG A 143 -6.46 -1.34 13.26
CA ARG A 143 -7.32 -0.35 13.94
C ARG A 143 -6.89 1.11 13.71
N ILE A 144 -5.94 1.32 12.80
CA ILE A 144 -5.44 2.66 12.45
C ILE A 144 -6.47 3.37 11.58
N ILE A 145 -6.64 4.68 11.78
CA ILE A 145 -7.39 5.59 10.92
C ILE A 145 -6.55 6.85 10.60
N PRO A 146 -6.69 7.43 9.40
CA PRO A 146 -7.47 6.88 8.29
C PRO A 146 -6.90 5.56 7.78
N THR A 147 -7.73 4.72 7.16
CA THR A 147 -7.28 3.55 6.39
C THR A 147 -7.99 3.56 5.05
N THR A 148 -7.21 3.55 3.97
CA THR A 148 -7.70 3.56 2.59
C THR A 148 -7.66 2.14 2.03
N CYS A 149 -8.82 1.62 1.61
CA CYS A 149 -8.96 0.31 0.98
C CYS A 149 -9.22 0.46 -0.52
N LEU A 150 -8.41 -0.20 -1.34
CA LEU A 150 -8.52 -0.19 -2.79
C LEU A 150 -9.23 -1.46 -3.25
N ILE A 151 -10.31 -1.29 -4.02
CA ILE A 151 -11.21 -2.36 -4.46
C ILE A 151 -11.20 -2.41 -5.98
N ASP A 152 -11.09 -3.60 -6.56
CA ASP A 152 -11.15 -3.78 -8.01
C ASP A 152 -12.60 -3.81 -8.54
N ARG A 153 -12.75 -3.93 -9.87
CA ARG A 153 -14.06 -4.01 -10.54
C ARG A 153 -14.84 -5.28 -10.20
N GLN A 154 -14.20 -6.29 -9.65
CA GLN A 154 -14.82 -7.54 -9.21
C GLN A 154 -15.20 -7.49 -7.71
N GLY A 155 -15.07 -6.33 -7.06
CA GLY A 155 -15.38 -6.17 -5.64
C GLY A 155 -14.34 -6.82 -4.70
N ARG A 156 -13.14 -7.12 -5.18
CA ARG A 156 -12.08 -7.75 -4.38
C ARG A 156 -11.14 -6.70 -3.80
N LEU A 157 -10.69 -6.90 -2.58
CA LEU A 157 -9.70 -6.04 -1.95
C LEU A 157 -8.33 -6.24 -2.60
N LEU A 158 -7.80 -5.17 -3.20
CA LEU A 158 -6.44 -5.11 -3.73
C LEU A 158 -5.43 -4.77 -2.64
N GLN A 159 -5.73 -3.76 -1.84
CA GLN A 159 -4.82 -3.26 -0.81
C GLN A 159 -5.57 -2.50 0.28
N ALA A 160 -5.05 -2.55 1.51
CA ALA A 160 -5.45 -1.69 2.62
C ALA A 160 -4.23 -0.89 3.10
N ILE A 161 -4.28 0.43 2.95
CA ILE A 161 -3.21 1.38 3.26
C ILE A 161 -3.56 2.09 4.55
N PRO A 162 -2.86 1.82 5.67
CA PRO A 162 -3.11 2.49 6.94
C PRO A 162 -2.40 3.84 7.00
N GLY A 163 -3.03 4.80 7.65
CA GLY A 163 -2.48 6.13 7.86
C GLY A 163 -2.88 7.15 6.80
N GLU A 164 -2.52 8.41 7.06
CA GLU A 164 -2.72 9.51 6.13
C GLU A 164 -1.84 9.31 4.89
N MET A 165 -2.40 9.57 3.71
CA MET A 165 -1.68 9.59 2.45
C MET A 165 -1.43 11.04 2.01
N ALA A 166 -0.31 11.29 1.32
CA ALA A 166 -0.07 12.58 0.67
C ALA A 166 -1.14 12.87 -0.40
N GLU A 167 -1.37 14.15 -0.68
CA GLU A 167 -2.39 14.57 -1.65
C GLU A 167 -2.20 13.91 -3.02
N ASP A 168 -0.96 13.94 -3.55
CA ASP A 168 -0.64 13.37 -4.86
C ASP A 168 -0.91 11.86 -4.91
N ASP A 169 -0.64 11.14 -3.81
CA ASP A 169 -0.92 9.71 -3.72
C ASP A 169 -2.44 9.42 -3.73
N VAL A 170 -3.22 10.25 -3.02
CA VAL A 170 -4.69 10.13 -3.04
C VAL A 170 -5.23 10.42 -4.43
N LEU A 171 -4.78 11.49 -5.08
CA LEU A 171 -5.21 11.85 -6.44
C LEU A 171 -4.81 10.80 -7.48
N ALA A 172 -3.64 10.15 -7.30
CA ALA A 172 -3.19 9.06 -8.16
C ALA A 172 -4.10 7.83 -8.11
N LEU A 173 -4.97 7.69 -7.09
CA LEU A 173 -5.96 6.61 -7.03
C LEU A 173 -6.98 6.67 -8.18
N ALA A 174 -7.15 7.82 -8.83
CA ALA A 174 -7.96 7.94 -10.05
C ALA A 174 -7.54 6.94 -11.15
N ARG A 175 -6.28 6.46 -11.15
CA ARG A 175 -5.81 5.41 -12.06
C ARG A 175 -6.60 4.10 -11.94
N LEU A 176 -7.24 3.82 -10.80
CA LEU A 176 -8.09 2.65 -10.62
C LEU A 176 -9.33 2.68 -11.53
N ALA A 177 -9.79 3.87 -11.91
CA ALA A 177 -10.91 4.05 -12.85
C ALA A 177 -10.54 3.61 -14.29
N ARG A 178 -9.24 3.56 -14.64
CA ARG A 178 -8.78 3.16 -15.97
C ARG A 178 -8.98 1.65 -16.19
N PRO A 179 -9.28 1.23 -17.45
CA PRO A 179 -9.31 -0.18 -17.81
C PRO A 179 -7.98 -0.87 -17.49
N GLU A 180 -8.03 -2.15 -17.14
CA GLU A 180 -6.85 -2.94 -16.71
C GLU A 180 -5.71 -2.91 -17.74
N LYS A 181 -6.03 -2.96 -19.05
CA LYS A 181 -5.03 -2.84 -20.13
C LYS A 181 -4.24 -1.54 -20.13
N ALA A 182 -4.81 -0.45 -19.61
CA ALA A 182 -4.15 0.86 -19.55
C ALA A 182 -3.35 1.08 -18.24
N ARG A 183 -3.38 0.10 -17.31
CA ARG A 183 -2.63 0.15 -16.04
C ARG A 183 -1.29 -0.56 -16.11
N ALA A 184 -1.09 -1.39 -17.12
CA ALA A 184 0.12 -2.21 -17.33
C ALA A 184 1.15 -1.56 -18.30
N SER A 185 0.84 -0.37 -18.83
CA SER A 185 1.71 0.46 -19.66
C SER A 185 2.25 1.63 -18.86
#